data_418c961b9aaa16723b6ac05f1776dedf
#
_entry.id   418c961b9aaa16723b6ac05f1776dedf
#
_cell.length_a   1.000
_cell.length_b   1.000
_cell.length_c   1.000
_cell.angle_alpha   90.00
_cell.angle_beta   90.00
_cell.angle_gamma   90.00
#
_symmetry.space_group_name_H-M   'P 1'
#
loop_
_entity.id
_entity.type
_entity.pdbx_description
1 polymer ?
#
loop_
_entity_poly.entity_id
_entity_poly.type
_entity_poly.pdbx_seq_one_letter_code
_entity_poly.pdbx_strand_id
1 'polypeptide(L)'
;MNNKRLAGPFLPVFLILLLANLFQTQSALAEEQVKNSYVGEKVCASCHKEQSQQWKGSHHDLAMMAATEKSVLGDFDNSSLNHDGVTSKFFRQGDDFFVNTIGPDSKPHDYKIKYTFGVYPLQQYLIEFPGGRLQALDVSWDSRPQEQGGQRWFRLHPDEKIPPGDVLHWTGPNMYWNYMCAECHSTTLMKNFDSASNSYNTTWSEINVSCEACHGPGDSHVSWANSKDKSMKNMGLARNLNERKGVSWSINAETGQPVRSETLQSHIEIETCAVCHSRRSQIGENNRSGEKFNDAFQASLLTEQLY
;
A
#
# COMPACT_ATOMS: atom_id res chain seq x y z
N MET A 1 -36.47 -58.11 -53.24
CA MET A 1 -35.83 -58.47 -51.95
C MET A 1 -34.87 -57.42 -51.64
N ASN A 2 -35.22 -56.44 -50.71
CA ASN A 2 -34.45 -55.27 -50.36
C ASN A 2 -33.76 -55.51 -49.02
N ASN A 3 -32.44 -55.56 -49.01
CA ASN A 3 -31.63 -55.55 -47.80
C ASN A 3 -31.22 -54.10 -47.47
N LYS A 4 -31.90 -53.50 -46.53
CA LYS A 4 -31.41 -52.26 -45.87
C LYS A 4 -30.47 -52.62 -44.74
N ARG A 5 -29.16 -52.25 -44.82
CA ARG A 5 -28.23 -52.27 -43.69
C ARG A 5 -28.40 -50.99 -42.90
N LEU A 6 -28.71 -51.10 -41.61
CA LEU A 6 -28.74 -50.05 -40.64
C LEU A 6 -27.31 -49.75 -40.24
N ALA A 7 -26.89 -48.55 -40.51
CA ALA A 7 -25.65 -47.97 -39.90
C ALA A 7 -26.00 -47.34 -38.55
N GLY A 8 -25.45 -47.88 -37.48
CA GLY A 8 -25.61 -47.33 -36.12
C GLY A 8 -24.66 -46.13 -35.84
N PRO A 9 -25.00 -45.27 -34.91
CA PRO A 9 -24.24 -44.05 -34.64
C PRO A 9 -23.07 -44.33 -33.68
N PHE A 10 -21.86 -44.42 -34.20
CA PHE A 10 -20.63 -44.57 -33.38
C PHE A 10 -19.87 -43.23 -33.15
N LEU A 11 -20.51 -42.07 -33.31
CA LEU A 11 -19.80 -40.81 -33.29
C LEU A 11 -19.86 -39.95 -32.00
N PRO A 12 -20.67 -40.22 -30.94
CA PRO A 12 -20.66 -39.30 -29.78
C PRO A 12 -19.67 -39.67 -28.67
N VAL A 13 -19.18 -40.92 -28.59
CA VAL A 13 -18.34 -41.33 -27.43
C VAL A 13 -16.94 -40.77 -27.51
N PHE A 14 -16.36 -40.63 -28.71
CA PHE A 14 -14.99 -40.05 -28.88
C PHE A 14 -14.94 -38.55 -28.60
N LEU A 15 -16.00 -37.80 -28.87
CA LEU A 15 -16.06 -36.37 -28.61
C LEU A 15 -16.20 -36.06 -27.11
N ILE A 16 -16.92 -36.89 -26.37
CA ILE A 16 -17.09 -36.77 -24.90
C ILE A 16 -15.79 -37.07 -24.19
N LEU A 17 -14.99 -38.04 -24.61
CA LEU A 17 -13.70 -38.37 -24.06
C LEU A 17 -12.64 -37.26 -24.30
N LEU A 18 -12.70 -36.61 -25.47
CA LEU A 18 -11.82 -35.46 -25.78
C LEU A 18 -12.15 -34.23 -24.92
N LEU A 19 -13.43 -33.94 -24.71
CA LEU A 19 -13.86 -32.83 -23.84
C LEU A 19 -13.55 -33.09 -22.36
N ALA A 20 -13.67 -34.32 -21.88
CA ALA A 20 -13.31 -34.69 -20.51
C ALA A 20 -11.81 -34.52 -20.22
N ASN A 21 -10.92 -34.81 -21.19
CA ASN A 21 -9.48 -34.58 -21.05
C ASN A 21 -9.11 -33.09 -21.08
N LEU A 22 -9.85 -32.25 -21.83
CA LEU A 22 -9.65 -30.80 -21.83
C LEU A 22 -10.03 -30.15 -20.48
N PHE A 23 -11.09 -30.65 -19.84
CA PHE A 23 -11.48 -30.19 -18.49
C PHE A 23 -10.50 -30.65 -17.40
N GLN A 24 -9.94 -31.84 -17.50
CA GLN A 24 -8.93 -32.35 -16.55
C GLN A 24 -7.58 -31.60 -16.65
N THR A 25 -7.18 -31.16 -17.85
CA THR A 25 -5.95 -30.36 -18.02
C THR A 25 -6.11 -28.92 -17.50
N GLN A 26 -7.31 -28.33 -17.58
CA GLN A 26 -7.57 -27.02 -16.97
C GLN A 26 -7.59 -27.07 -15.42
N SER A 27 -8.09 -28.16 -14.84
CA SER A 27 -8.05 -28.35 -13.38
C SER A 27 -6.63 -28.56 -12.85
N ALA A 28 -5.78 -29.27 -13.58
CA ALA A 28 -4.38 -29.50 -13.19
C ALA A 28 -3.50 -28.22 -13.26
N LEU A 29 -3.83 -27.26 -14.14
CA LEU A 29 -3.13 -25.98 -14.23
C LEU A 29 -3.61 -24.96 -13.18
N ALA A 30 -4.77 -25.19 -12.56
CA ALA A 30 -5.30 -24.36 -11.47
C ALA A 30 -4.76 -24.77 -10.08
N GLU A 31 -4.15 -25.93 -9.95
CA GLU A 31 -3.75 -26.52 -8.67
C GLU A 31 -2.30 -26.19 -8.24
N GLU A 32 -1.50 -25.50 -9.07
CA GLU A 32 -0.11 -25.14 -8.78
C GLU A 32 0.13 -23.64 -8.53
N GLN A 33 -0.88 -22.89 -8.16
CA GLN A 33 -0.67 -21.66 -7.45
C GLN A 33 -0.50 -21.98 -5.96
N VAL A 34 0.72 -22.34 -5.58
CA VAL A 34 1.14 -22.27 -4.17
C VAL A 34 0.73 -20.87 -3.71
N LYS A 35 -0.26 -20.82 -2.85
CA LYS A 35 -0.82 -19.56 -2.34
C LYS A 35 0.22 -19.02 -1.36
N ASN A 36 1.26 -18.36 -1.88
CA ASN A 36 2.26 -17.71 -1.07
C ASN A 36 1.56 -16.82 -0.05
N SER A 37 1.81 -17.05 1.22
CA SER A 37 1.20 -16.31 2.31
C SER A 37 2.19 -15.36 2.96
N TYR A 38 1.69 -14.24 3.44
CA TYR A 38 2.44 -13.26 4.20
C TYR A 38 2.64 -13.80 5.63
N VAL A 39 3.87 -13.70 6.13
CA VAL A 39 4.27 -14.27 7.43
C VAL A 39 4.46 -13.21 8.52
N GLY A 40 4.64 -11.95 8.10
CA GLY A 40 4.81 -10.80 8.97
C GLY A 40 6.24 -10.56 9.47
N GLU A 41 6.50 -9.31 9.87
CA GLU A 41 7.81 -8.82 10.30
C GLU A 41 8.43 -9.66 11.41
N LYS A 42 7.65 -10.10 12.39
CA LYS A 42 8.15 -10.89 13.52
C LYS A 42 8.83 -12.20 13.09
N VAL A 43 8.30 -12.84 12.05
CA VAL A 43 8.91 -14.05 11.50
C VAL A 43 10.23 -13.70 10.80
N CYS A 44 10.25 -12.62 10.00
CA CYS A 44 11.46 -12.15 9.34
C CYS A 44 12.55 -11.77 10.36
N ALA A 45 12.21 -11.00 11.39
CA ALA A 45 13.12 -10.56 12.45
C ALA A 45 13.72 -11.70 13.26
N SER A 46 13.08 -12.86 13.33
CA SER A 46 13.63 -14.03 14.04
C SER A 46 14.96 -14.51 13.48
N CYS A 47 15.18 -14.35 12.17
CA CYS A 47 16.41 -14.68 11.45
C CYS A 47 17.20 -13.44 11.02
N HIS A 48 16.53 -12.37 10.59
CA HIS A 48 17.11 -11.13 10.04
C HIS A 48 17.15 -9.99 11.06
N LYS A 49 17.79 -10.23 12.22
CA LYS A 49 17.78 -9.29 13.36
C LYS A 49 18.37 -7.92 13.01
N GLU A 50 19.49 -7.91 12.29
CA GLU A 50 20.17 -6.67 11.91
C GLU A 50 19.31 -5.83 10.97
N GLN A 51 18.73 -6.45 9.92
CA GLN A 51 17.87 -5.78 8.97
C GLN A 51 16.59 -5.24 9.63
N SER A 52 16.01 -6.04 10.53
CA SER A 52 14.86 -5.60 11.32
C SER A 52 15.19 -4.40 12.22
N GLN A 53 16.37 -4.39 12.85
CA GLN A 53 16.84 -3.25 13.65
C GLN A 53 17.04 -1.98 12.81
N GLN A 54 17.58 -2.11 11.59
CA GLN A 54 17.77 -0.98 10.68
C GLN A 54 16.43 -0.43 10.13
N TRP A 55 15.46 -1.31 9.92
CA TRP A 55 14.12 -0.92 9.46
C TRP A 55 13.30 -0.25 10.56
N LYS A 56 13.44 -0.71 11.81
CA LYS A 56 12.68 -0.23 12.95
C LYS A 56 12.94 1.26 13.24
N GLY A 57 11.86 2.04 13.35
CA GLY A 57 11.92 3.49 13.49
C GLY A 57 12.18 4.24 12.19
N SER A 58 12.30 3.54 11.04
CA SER A 58 12.36 4.19 9.73
C SER A 58 11.00 4.78 9.34
N HIS A 59 10.98 5.65 8.32
CA HIS A 59 9.72 6.19 7.79
C HIS A 59 8.79 5.10 7.24
N HIS A 60 9.32 3.95 6.82
CA HIS A 60 8.52 2.81 6.39
C HIS A 60 7.84 2.11 7.58
N ASP A 61 8.56 1.88 8.68
CA ASP A 61 7.98 1.35 9.91
C ASP A 61 6.90 2.30 10.48
N LEU A 62 7.16 3.61 10.40
CA LEU A 62 6.28 4.64 10.93
C LEU A 62 5.26 5.17 9.90
N ALA A 63 5.13 4.50 8.75
CA ALA A 63 4.26 4.94 7.65
C ALA A 63 2.79 5.03 8.07
N MET A 64 2.32 4.12 8.90
CA MET A 64 0.99 4.13 9.55
C MET A 64 1.04 3.38 10.87
N MET A 65 0.32 3.87 11.87
CA MET A 65 0.25 3.28 13.20
C MET A 65 -1.13 3.49 13.82
N ALA A 66 -1.54 2.62 14.76
CA ALA A 66 -2.65 2.94 15.64
C ALA A 66 -2.33 4.19 16.46
N ALA A 67 -3.31 5.06 16.67
CA ALA A 67 -3.14 6.28 17.47
C ALA A 67 -2.95 5.92 18.94
N THR A 68 -1.75 6.13 19.44
CA THR A 68 -1.34 5.86 20.82
C THR A 68 -0.43 6.99 21.33
N GLU A 69 -0.18 7.04 22.61
CA GLU A 69 0.78 7.97 23.23
C GLU A 69 2.18 7.97 22.55
N LYS A 70 2.58 6.83 21.99
CA LYS A 70 3.90 6.67 21.34
C LYS A 70 3.90 7.10 19.89
N SER A 71 2.75 7.02 19.21
CA SER A 71 2.65 7.23 17.76
C SER A 71 2.13 8.63 17.40
N VAL A 72 1.37 9.28 18.28
CA VAL A 72 0.81 10.61 18.06
C VAL A 72 1.89 11.65 18.38
N LEU A 73 2.24 12.49 17.39
CA LEU A 73 3.25 13.56 17.52
C LEU A 73 2.61 14.92 17.77
N GLY A 74 1.35 15.11 17.34
CA GLY A 74 0.64 16.37 17.45
C GLY A 74 0.30 16.73 18.89
N ASP A 75 0.18 18.02 19.14
CA ASP A 75 -0.25 18.55 20.42
C ASP A 75 -1.77 18.39 20.61
N PHE A 76 -2.16 17.38 21.39
CA PHE A 76 -3.54 17.12 21.81
C PHE A 76 -3.83 17.58 23.26
N ASP A 77 -3.03 18.49 23.79
CA ASP A 77 -3.28 19.07 25.12
C ASP A 77 -4.13 20.35 25.01
N ASN A 78 -5.38 20.17 24.56
CA ASN A 78 -6.36 21.23 24.34
C ASN A 78 -5.88 22.35 23.39
N SER A 79 -5.02 22.04 22.47
CA SER A 79 -4.55 22.96 21.44
C SER A 79 -5.61 23.24 20.37
N SER A 80 -5.43 24.25 19.56
CA SER A 80 -6.38 24.59 18.49
C SER A 80 -5.70 25.24 17.30
N LEU A 81 -6.34 25.07 16.13
CA LEU A 81 -6.03 25.78 14.90
C LEU A 81 -7.28 26.53 14.43
N ASN A 82 -7.15 27.85 14.21
CA ASN A 82 -8.18 28.63 13.56
C ASN A 82 -7.77 28.95 12.14
N HIS A 83 -8.62 28.62 11.17
CA HIS A 83 -8.38 28.89 9.76
C HIS A 83 -9.72 29.13 9.04
N ASP A 84 -9.85 30.24 8.30
CA ASP A 84 -11.05 30.63 7.56
C ASP A 84 -12.35 30.60 8.38
N GLY A 85 -12.26 30.98 9.65
CA GLY A 85 -13.41 30.99 10.56
C GLY A 85 -13.80 29.62 11.11
N VAL A 86 -13.08 28.55 10.74
CA VAL A 86 -13.23 27.21 11.31
C VAL A 86 -12.17 27.03 12.39
N THR A 87 -12.60 26.67 13.59
CA THR A 87 -11.71 26.28 14.68
C THR A 87 -11.69 24.77 14.85
N SER A 88 -10.53 24.16 14.61
CA SER A 88 -10.29 22.75 14.97
C SER A 88 -9.63 22.69 16.34
N LYS A 89 -10.17 21.91 17.29
CA LYS A 89 -9.62 21.73 18.65
C LYS A 89 -9.14 20.30 18.82
N PHE A 90 -7.95 20.14 19.33
CA PHE A 90 -7.31 18.83 19.53
C PHE A 90 -7.21 18.56 21.04
N PHE A 91 -7.73 17.43 21.47
CA PHE A 91 -7.82 17.11 22.89
C PHE A 91 -7.81 15.61 23.14
N ARG A 92 -7.69 15.23 24.39
CA ARG A 92 -7.68 13.84 24.85
C ARG A 92 -8.91 13.55 25.72
N GLN A 93 -9.41 12.29 25.62
CA GLN A 93 -10.36 11.72 26.58
C GLN A 93 -9.81 10.36 27.01
N GLY A 94 -9.25 10.30 28.22
CA GLY A 94 -8.46 9.16 28.67
C GLY A 94 -7.25 8.94 27.77
N ASP A 95 -7.10 7.73 27.24
CA ASP A 95 -6.00 7.37 26.34
C ASP A 95 -6.29 7.67 24.86
N ASP A 96 -7.50 8.14 24.55
CA ASP A 96 -7.95 8.41 23.20
C ASP A 96 -7.72 9.87 22.78
N PHE A 97 -7.42 10.07 21.50
CA PHE A 97 -7.19 11.36 20.86
C PHE A 97 -8.38 11.79 20.01
N PHE A 98 -8.75 13.07 20.11
CA PHE A 98 -9.94 13.62 19.44
C PHE A 98 -9.63 14.93 18.74
N VAL A 99 -10.35 15.18 17.65
CA VAL A 99 -10.46 16.51 17.04
C VAL A 99 -11.92 16.94 17.02
N ASN A 100 -12.22 18.15 17.52
CA ASN A 100 -13.50 18.83 17.28
C ASN A 100 -13.34 19.73 16.06
N THR A 101 -14.03 19.43 14.97
CA THR A 101 -13.98 20.21 13.73
C THR A 101 -15.27 20.06 12.92
N ILE A 102 -15.41 20.84 11.86
CA ILE A 102 -16.59 20.86 11.00
C ILE A 102 -16.72 19.54 10.23
N GLY A 103 -17.87 18.91 10.37
CA GLY A 103 -18.26 17.68 9.67
C GLY A 103 -18.96 17.90 8.34
N PRO A 104 -19.47 16.82 7.73
CA PRO A 104 -20.16 16.87 6.42
C PRO A 104 -21.48 17.65 6.46
N ASP A 105 -22.08 17.82 7.63
CA ASP A 105 -23.31 18.58 7.88
C ASP A 105 -23.07 20.06 8.20
N SER A 106 -21.85 20.53 8.01
CA SER A 106 -21.41 21.91 8.31
C SER A 106 -21.47 22.28 9.80
N LYS A 107 -21.49 21.27 10.69
CA LYS A 107 -21.48 21.47 12.14
C LYS A 107 -20.22 20.88 12.77
N PRO A 108 -19.74 21.44 13.88
CA PRO A 108 -18.64 20.86 14.63
C PRO A 108 -19.06 19.57 15.33
N HIS A 109 -18.21 18.55 15.26
CA HIS A 109 -18.37 17.28 15.96
C HIS A 109 -17.00 16.83 16.52
N ASP A 110 -17.07 16.00 17.56
CA ASP A 110 -15.90 15.34 18.10
C ASP A 110 -15.62 14.05 17.31
N TYR A 111 -14.45 13.95 16.73
CA TYR A 111 -14.01 12.79 15.97
C TYR A 111 -12.82 12.14 16.67
N LYS A 112 -12.94 10.83 16.91
CA LYS A 112 -11.85 10.04 17.48
C LYS A 112 -10.81 9.76 16.40
N ILE A 113 -9.55 10.02 16.71
CA ILE A 113 -8.41 9.63 15.88
C ILE A 113 -8.17 8.13 16.05
N LYS A 114 -8.21 7.38 14.96
CA LYS A 114 -8.00 5.93 14.96
C LYS A 114 -6.57 5.55 14.63
N TYR A 115 -5.97 6.24 13.65
CA TYR A 115 -4.61 5.99 13.19
C TYR A 115 -3.87 7.30 12.95
N THR A 116 -2.53 7.21 13.00
CA THR A 116 -1.61 8.21 12.44
C THR A 116 -1.02 7.67 11.14
N PHE A 117 -0.68 8.51 10.19
CA PHE A 117 0.08 8.14 9.01
C PHE A 117 1.06 9.25 8.60
N GLY A 118 2.26 8.81 8.15
CA GLY A 118 3.41 9.69 8.03
C GLY A 118 4.02 10.06 9.39
N VAL A 119 5.24 10.56 9.36
CA VAL A 119 6.00 10.92 10.57
C VAL A 119 6.84 12.17 10.39
N TYR A 120 7.38 12.40 9.21
CA TYR A 120 8.21 13.55 8.88
C TYR A 120 8.14 13.90 7.39
N PRO A 121 8.03 15.16 6.99
CA PRO A 121 7.99 16.39 7.83
C PRO A 121 6.63 16.65 8.47
N LEU A 122 5.64 15.85 8.18
CA LEU A 122 4.29 15.99 8.72
C LEU A 122 3.71 14.64 9.16
N GLN A 123 2.78 14.70 10.11
CA GLN A 123 1.93 13.59 10.50
C GLN A 123 0.47 13.96 10.28
N GLN A 124 -0.27 13.07 9.62
CA GLN A 124 -1.71 13.16 9.42
C GLN A 124 -2.46 12.14 10.29
N TYR A 125 -3.77 12.31 10.35
CA TYR A 125 -4.63 11.55 11.24
C TYR A 125 -5.82 10.98 10.50
N LEU A 126 -6.20 9.73 10.82
CA LEU A 126 -7.33 9.03 10.23
C LEU A 126 -8.47 8.90 11.21
N ILE A 127 -9.67 9.18 10.69
CA ILE A 127 -10.93 9.10 11.39
C ILE A 127 -11.79 8.03 10.72
N GLU A 128 -12.40 7.16 11.51
CA GLU A 128 -13.28 6.13 10.99
C GLU A 128 -14.69 6.70 10.74
N PHE A 129 -15.19 6.41 9.55
CA PHE A 129 -16.53 6.80 9.09
C PHE A 129 -17.39 5.57 8.77
N PRO A 130 -18.72 5.72 8.69
CA PRO A 130 -19.60 4.64 8.30
C PRO A 130 -19.22 3.97 6.98
N GLY A 131 -19.49 2.67 6.86
CA GLY A 131 -19.13 1.90 5.67
C GLY A 131 -17.64 1.58 5.57
N GLY A 132 -16.90 1.52 6.67
CA GLY A 132 -15.49 1.13 6.71
C GLY A 132 -14.53 2.15 6.09
N ARG A 133 -15.00 3.39 5.87
CA ARG A 133 -14.16 4.46 5.37
C ARG A 133 -13.22 4.96 6.44
N LEU A 134 -11.96 5.13 6.07
CA LEU A 134 -10.98 5.88 6.86
C LEU A 134 -10.76 7.22 6.16
N GLN A 135 -11.05 8.29 6.87
CA GLN A 135 -11.03 9.64 6.37
C GLN A 135 -9.75 10.34 6.84
N ALA A 136 -8.96 10.84 5.90
CA ALA A 136 -7.78 11.61 6.24
C ALA A 136 -8.17 13.05 6.59
N LEU A 137 -7.75 13.52 7.76
CA LEU A 137 -7.95 14.89 8.18
C LEU A 137 -7.07 15.84 7.36
N ASP A 138 -7.60 16.98 6.93
CA ASP A 138 -6.87 18.00 6.18
C ASP A 138 -6.01 18.91 7.05
N VAL A 139 -6.12 18.79 8.37
CA VAL A 139 -5.24 19.40 9.35
C VAL A 139 -4.17 18.39 9.76
N SER A 140 -2.93 18.81 9.66
CA SER A 140 -1.75 17.98 9.91
C SER A 140 -0.84 18.60 10.97
N TRP A 141 -0.02 17.78 11.60
CA TRP A 141 1.04 18.21 12.49
C TRP A 141 2.37 18.36 11.75
N ASP A 142 2.95 19.54 11.76
CA ASP A 142 4.31 19.78 11.28
C ASP A 142 5.31 19.26 12.30
N SER A 143 5.91 18.12 12.02
CA SER A 143 6.81 17.42 12.94
C SER A 143 8.26 17.93 12.89
N ARG A 144 8.56 18.92 12.02
CA ARG A 144 9.89 19.53 11.99
C ARG A 144 10.22 20.21 13.32
N PRO A 145 11.49 20.39 13.63
CA PRO A 145 11.90 21.17 14.80
C PRO A 145 11.32 22.59 14.80
N GLN A 146 11.09 23.13 15.99
CA GLN A 146 10.49 24.47 16.14
C GLN A 146 11.34 25.56 15.49
N GLU A 147 12.66 25.45 15.53
CA GLU A 147 13.61 26.39 14.89
C GLU A 147 13.52 26.36 13.34
N GLN A 148 12.89 25.33 12.77
CA GLN A 148 12.58 25.22 11.35
C GLN A 148 11.14 25.61 11.03
N GLY A 149 10.40 26.18 12.00
CA GLY A 149 9.00 26.58 11.87
C GLY A 149 8.01 25.43 12.03
N GLY A 150 8.46 24.28 12.53
CA GLY A 150 7.63 23.11 12.84
C GLY A 150 7.00 23.17 14.23
N GLN A 151 6.58 22.00 14.75
CA GLN A 151 5.89 21.80 16.03
C GLN A 151 4.60 22.62 16.12
N ARG A 152 3.76 22.53 15.07
CA ARG A 152 2.51 23.25 14.96
C ARG A 152 1.48 22.53 14.10
N TRP A 153 0.22 22.83 14.33
CA TRP A 153 -0.87 22.45 13.43
C TRP A 153 -0.90 23.34 12.19
N PHE A 154 -1.23 22.77 11.04
CA PHE A 154 -1.42 23.53 9.80
C PHE A 154 -2.41 22.82 8.88
N ARG A 155 -2.99 23.54 7.91
CA ARG A 155 -3.83 22.97 6.87
C ARG A 155 -3.02 22.60 5.63
N LEU A 156 -3.39 21.51 4.99
CA LEU A 156 -2.73 21.04 3.75
C LEU A 156 -2.96 22.00 2.59
N HIS A 157 -4.11 22.67 2.56
CA HIS A 157 -4.51 23.63 1.54
C HIS A 157 -4.82 25.00 2.20
N PRO A 158 -3.79 25.75 2.64
CA PRO A 158 -4.01 26.94 3.45
C PRO A 158 -4.62 28.12 2.66
N ASP A 159 -4.42 28.16 1.34
CA ASP A 159 -4.87 29.24 0.47
C ASP A 159 -6.20 28.92 -0.23
N GLU A 160 -6.78 27.75 0.03
CA GLU A 160 -8.01 27.30 -0.61
C GLU A 160 -9.18 27.26 0.39
N LYS A 161 -10.31 27.82 -0.04
CA LYS A 161 -11.55 27.72 0.72
C LYS A 161 -12.32 26.47 0.30
N ILE A 162 -12.24 25.42 1.11
CA ILE A 162 -12.83 24.11 0.85
C ILE A 162 -14.00 23.86 1.82
N PRO A 163 -15.25 24.15 1.41
CA PRO A 163 -16.42 23.98 2.28
C PRO A 163 -16.85 22.51 2.35
N PRO A 164 -17.66 22.12 3.36
CA PRO A 164 -18.31 20.82 3.39
C PRO A 164 -19.11 20.56 2.11
N GLY A 165 -18.97 19.33 1.56
CA GLY A 165 -19.55 18.93 0.29
C GLY A 165 -18.61 19.09 -0.92
N ASP A 166 -17.51 19.81 -0.79
CA ASP A 166 -16.44 19.83 -1.77
C ASP A 166 -15.71 18.46 -1.80
N VAL A 167 -15.25 18.02 -2.97
CA VAL A 167 -14.53 16.76 -3.15
C VAL A 167 -13.19 16.74 -2.41
N LEU A 168 -12.57 17.89 -2.19
CA LEU A 168 -11.34 18.10 -1.44
C LEU A 168 -11.56 18.33 0.05
N HIS A 169 -12.81 18.55 0.50
CA HIS A 169 -13.08 18.65 1.94
C HIS A 169 -12.64 17.36 2.64
N TRP A 170 -12.15 17.47 3.88
CA TRP A 170 -11.60 16.30 4.59
C TRP A 170 -12.62 15.15 4.74
N THR A 171 -13.91 15.41 4.65
CA THR A 171 -14.96 14.39 4.59
C THR A 171 -15.33 13.97 3.16
N GLY A 172 -14.70 14.55 2.15
CA GLY A 172 -14.93 14.27 0.74
C GLY A 172 -14.20 13.05 0.22
N PRO A 173 -14.51 12.59 -1.00
CA PRO A 173 -13.98 11.36 -1.57
C PRO A 173 -12.46 11.39 -1.81
N ASN A 174 -11.87 12.55 -2.09
CA ASN A 174 -10.43 12.66 -2.33
C ASN A 174 -9.59 12.48 -1.04
N MET A 175 -10.25 12.46 0.12
CA MET A 175 -9.63 12.21 1.41
C MET A 175 -9.92 10.78 1.94
N TYR A 176 -10.48 9.88 1.11
CA TYR A 176 -10.65 8.47 1.46
C TYR A 176 -9.30 7.77 1.47
N TRP A 177 -8.77 7.53 2.66
CA TRP A 177 -7.49 6.84 2.84
C TRP A 177 -7.48 5.46 2.18
N ASN A 178 -8.58 4.69 2.29
CA ASN A 178 -8.70 3.35 1.71
C ASN A 178 -8.34 3.29 0.21
N TYR A 179 -8.62 4.37 -0.52
CA TYR A 179 -8.37 4.46 -1.96
C TYR A 179 -7.14 5.29 -2.30
N MET A 180 -6.93 6.42 -1.60
CA MET A 180 -5.94 7.41 -2.02
C MET A 180 -4.54 7.16 -1.42
N CYS A 181 -4.46 6.65 -0.18
CA CYS A 181 -3.23 6.66 0.60
C CYS A 181 -2.76 5.26 1.01
N ALA A 182 -3.71 4.35 1.25
CA ALA A 182 -3.50 3.08 1.93
C ALA A 182 -2.42 2.19 1.30
N GLU A 183 -2.35 2.18 -0.03
CA GLU A 183 -1.44 1.31 -0.77
C GLU A 183 0.04 1.63 -0.55
N CYS A 184 0.35 2.91 -0.30
CA CYS A 184 1.72 3.35 0.01
C CYS A 184 2.03 3.32 1.51
N HIS A 185 1.02 3.18 2.37
CA HIS A 185 1.16 3.27 3.82
C HIS A 185 0.93 1.96 4.58
N SER A 186 0.65 0.85 3.86
CA SER A 186 0.43 -0.48 4.45
C SER A 186 1.09 -1.57 3.61
N THR A 187 1.13 -2.79 4.14
CA THR A 187 1.65 -3.97 3.43
C THR A 187 0.49 -4.81 2.93
N THR A 188 0.49 -5.13 1.64
CA THR A 188 -0.52 -5.99 0.98
C THR A 188 -1.95 -5.52 1.20
N LEU A 189 -2.20 -4.31 0.75
CA LEU A 189 -3.53 -3.72 0.84
C LEU A 189 -4.54 -4.50 0.00
N MET A 190 -5.68 -4.83 0.61
CA MET A 190 -6.89 -5.28 -0.07
C MET A 190 -8.00 -4.28 0.23
N LYS A 191 -8.39 -3.48 -0.76
CA LYS A 191 -9.42 -2.44 -0.58
C LYS A 191 -10.76 -3.02 -0.22
N ASN A 192 -11.13 -4.14 -0.85
CA ASN A 192 -12.39 -4.86 -0.66
C ASN A 192 -13.60 -3.90 -0.71
N PHE A 193 -13.62 -3.05 -1.73
CA PHE A 193 -14.73 -2.13 -1.95
C PHE A 193 -15.92 -2.89 -2.53
N ASP A 194 -17.07 -2.76 -1.86
CA ASP A 194 -18.37 -3.24 -2.35
C ASP A 194 -19.17 -2.07 -2.93
N SER A 195 -19.35 -2.06 -4.23
CA SER A 195 -20.09 -1.01 -4.94
C SER A 195 -21.59 -1.04 -4.67
N ALA A 196 -22.15 -2.20 -4.30
CA ALA A 196 -23.58 -2.34 -4.03
C ALA A 196 -23.98 -1.70 -2.70
N SER A 197 -23.16 -1.89 -1.67
CA SER A 197 -23.34 -1.25 -0.36
C SER A 197 -22.58 0.07 -0.22
N ASN A 198 -21.77 0.45 -1.21
CA ASN A 198 -20.88 1.60 -1.18
C ASN A 198 -20.02 1.63 0.08
N SER A 199 -19.37 0.49 0.40
CA SER A 199 -18.61 0.32 1.63
C SER A 199 -17.25 -0.34 1.38
N TYR A 200 -16.34 -0.19 2.34
CA TYR A 200 -15.03 -0.80 2.35
C TYR A 200 -14.93 -1.86 3.46
N ASN A 201 -14.29 -2.97 3.16
CA ASN A 201 -13.79 -3.93 4.14
C ASN A 201 -12.28 -4.09 3.97
N THR A 202 -11.58 -2.96 4.02
CA THR A 202 -10.15 -2.89 3.74
C THR A 202 -9.34 -3.68 4.75
N THR A 203 -8.44 -4.52 4.24
CA THR A 203 -7.51 -5.32 5.03
C THR A 203 -6.08 -5.13 4.53
N TRP A 204 -5.13 -5.46 5.37
CA TRP A 204 -3.69 -5.47 5.08
C TRP A 204 -3.02 -6.62 5.82
N SER A 205 -1.84 -7.04 5.38
CA SER A 205 -1.05 -8.03 6.13
C SER A 205 -0.34 -7.38 7.32
N GLU A 206 0.16 -6.15 7.15
CA GLU A 206 0.71 -5.32 8.23
C GLU A 206 0.31 -3.86 8.04
N ILE A 207 0.11 -3.15 9.16
CA ILE A 207 -0.41 -1.78 9.18
C ILE A 207 0.53 -0.76 8.52
N ASN A 208 1.84 -1.03 8.51
CA ASN A 208 2.90 -0.18 7.98
C ASN A 208 3.54 -0.80 6.74
N VAL A 209 4.57 -0.17 6.19
CA VAL A 209 5.37 -0.67 5.07
C VAL A 209 6.46 -1.58 5.63
N SER A 210 6.14 -2.86 5.73
CA SER A 210 7.01 -3.89 6.30
C SER A 210 7.86 -4.60 5.25
N CYS A 211 8.63 -5.61 5.68
CA CYS A 211 9.58 -6.36 4.85
C CYS A 211 8.91 -6.91 3.58
N GLU A 212 7.73 -7.49 3.73
CA GLU A 212 7.01 -8.15 2.64
C GLU A 212 6.35 -7.18 1.64
N ALA A 213 6.27 -5.87 1.97
CA ALA A 213 5.87 -4.85 1.00
C ALA A 213 6.86 -4.76 -0.17
N CYS A 214 8.15 -5.01 0.10
CA CYS A 214 9.22 -4.99 -0.90
C CYS A 214 9.61 -6.39 -1.37
N HIS A 215 9.74 -7.35 -0.46
CA HIS A 215 10.24 -8.70 -0.75
C HIS A 215 9.17 -9.68 -1.24
N GLY A 216 7.89 -9.33 -1.08
CA GLY A 216 6.75 -10.22 -1.33
C GLY A 216 6.54 -11.24 -0.22
N PRO A 217 5.56 -12.15 -0.38
CA PRO A 217 5.19 -13.12 0.63
C PRO A 217 6.35 -14.03 1.02
N GLY A 218 6.56 -14.21 2.32
CA GLY A 218 7.75 -14.85 2.89
C GLY A 218 7.63 -16.33 3.18
N ASP A 219 6.48 -16.95 3.08
CA ASP A 219 6.26 -18.36 3.45
C ASP A 219 7.15 -19.35 2.71
N SER A 220 7.30 -19.16 1.40
CA SER A 220 8.18 -19.99 0.58
C SER A 220 9.65 -19.78 0.95
N HIS A 221 10.05 -18.56 1.31
CA HIS A 221 11.40 -18.29 1.80
C HIS A 221 11.66 -18.96 3.16
N VAL A 222 10.72 -18.89 4.08
CA VAL A 222 10.81 -19.57 5.38
C VAL A 222 10.91 -21.08 5.19
N SER A 223 10.12 -21.64 4.27
CA SER A 223 10.19 -23.06 3.91
C SER A 223 11.54 -23.43 3.32
N TRP A 224 12.06 -22.62 2.40
CA TRP A 224 13.41 -22.79 1.84
C TRP A 224 14.48 -22.72 2.94
N ALA A 225 14.39 -21.73 3.83
CA ALA A 225 15.38 -21.56 4.90
C ALA A 225 15.45 -22.78 5.83
N ASN A 226 14.32 -23.41 6.10
CA ASN A 226 14.23 -24.60 6.97
C ASN A 226 14.49 -25.93 6.23
N SER A 227 14.46 -25.93 4.89
CA SER A 227 14.70 -27.14 4.08
C SER A 227 16.18 -27.44 3.93
N LYS A 228 16.51 -28.72 3.75
CA LYS A 228 17.84 -29.18 3.26
C LYS A 228 18.01 -28.94 1.76
N ASP A 229 16.91 -28.96 1.01
CA ASP A 229 16.89 -28.62 -0.41
C ASP A 229 16.93 -27.10 -0.59
N LYS A 230 17.99 -26.63 -1.25
CA LYS A 230 18.23 -25.19 -1.53
C LYS A 230 18.05 -24.86 -3.02
N SER A 231 17.42 -25.72 -3.80
CA SER A 231 17.25 -25.55 -5.25
C SER A 231 16.21 -24.47 -5.63
N MET A 232 15.40 -24.02 -4.67
CA MET A 232 14.34 -23.04 -4.93
C MET A 232 14.90 -21.71 -5.45
N LYS A 233 14.36 -21.26 -6.59
CA LYS A 233 14.77 -20.00 -7.24
C LYS A 233 14.57 -18.81 -6.28
N ASN A 234 15.49 -17.86 -6.31
CA ASN A 234 15.48 -16.66 -5.46
C ASN A 234 15.31 -16.96 -3.96
N MET A 235 15.74 -18.14 -3.51
CA MET A 235 15.56 -18.56 -2.11
C MET A 235 14.07 -18.55 -1.67
N GLY A 236 13.15 -18.75 -2.61
CA GLY A 236 11.71 -18.70 -2.34
C GLY A 236 11.09 -17.31 -2.26
N LEU A 237 11.83 -16.23 -2.47
CA LEU A 237 11.31 -14.88 -2.52
C LEU A 237 10.74 -14.55 -3.91
N ALA A 238 9.66 -13.78 -3.95
CA ALA A 238 9.07 -13.28 -5.19
C ALA A 238 10.05 -12.34 -5.92
N ARG A 239 10.80 -11.53 -5.17
CA ARG A 239 11.77 -10.58 -5.70
C ARG A 239 13.15 -10.73 -5.03
N ASN A 240 14.20 -10.57 -5.84
CA ASN A 240 15.57 -10.48 -5.38
C ASN A 240 16.07 -9.06 -5.56
N LEU A 241 16.06 -8.27 -4.48
CA LEU A 241 16.47 -6.87 -4.48
C LEU A 241 17.99 -6.76 -4.27
N ASN A 242 18.77 -7.17 -5.26
CA ASN A 242 20.22 -7.21 -5.21
C ASN A 242 20.93 -6.51 -6.38
N GLU A 243 20.21 -5.68 -7.14
CA GLU A 243 20.74 -4.99 -8.34
C GLU A 243 21.92 -4.07 -8.03
N ARG A 244 22.04 -3.62 -6.79
CA ARG A 244 23.15 -2.75 -6.33
C ARG A 244 24.28 -3.48 -5.63
N LYS A 245 24.15 -4.81 -5.44
CA LYS A 245 25.18 -5.59 -4.74
C LYS A 245 26.46 -5.65 -5.57
N GLY A 246 27.57 -5.15 -5.00
CA GLY A 246 28.88 -5.13 -5.66
C GLY A 246 29.03 -4.06 -6.77
N VAL A 247 28.05 -3.17 -6.91
CA VAL A 247 28.06 -2.09 -7.90
C VAL A 247 28.63 -0.84 -7.27
N SER A 248 29.50 -0.16 -8.02
CA SER A 248 30.03 1.18 -7.72
C SER A 248 29.59 2.19 -8.77
N TRP A 249 29.64 3.45 -8.43
CA TRP A 249 29.35 4.56 -9.31
C TRP A 249 30.56 5.50 -9.39
N SER A 250 30.90 5.94 -10.59
CA SER A 250 31.94 6.94 -10.83
C SER A 250 31.37 8.06 -11.70
N ILE A 251 31.98 9.25 -11.61
CA ILE A 251 31.63 10.35 -12.51
C ILE A 251 32.47 10.21 -13.78
N ASN A 252 31.84 10.17 -14.93
CA ASN A 252 32.53 10.27 -16.22
C ASN A 252 33.14 11.68 -16.36
N ALA A 253 34.46 11.76 -16.52
CA ALA A 253 35.17 13.03 -16.53
C ALA A 253 34.83 13.94 -17.75
N GLU A 254 34.36 13.35 -18.84
CA GLU A 254 34.03 14.09 -20.07
C GLU A 254 32.60 14.62 -20.05
N THR A 255 31.66 13.80 -19.54
CA THR A 255 30.23 14.14 -19.59
C THR A 255 29.67 14.67 -18.26
N GLY A 256 30.40 14.52 -17.15
CA GLY A 256 29.94 14.83 -15.81
C GLY A 256 28.82 13.92 -15.30
N GLN A 257 28.46 12.88 -16.05
CA GLN A 257 27.37 11.97 -15.70
C GLN A 257 27.85 10.82 -14.83
N PRO A 258 27.01 10.34 -13.89
CA PRO A 258 27.32 9.13 -13.13
C PRO A 258 27.27 7.89 -14.06
N VAL A 259 28.28 7.06 -13.94
CA VAL A 259 28.40 5.78 -14.68
C VAL A 259 28.46 4.65 -13.68
N ARG A 260 27.62 3.64 -13.92
CA ARG A 260 27.55 2.43 -13.13
C ARG A 260 28.63 1.44 -13.57
N SER A 261 29.30 0.76 -12.61
CA SER A 261 30.37 -0.21 -12.90
C SER A 261 29.88 -1.43 -13.69
N GLU A 262 28.65 -1.83 -13.48
CA GLU A 262 28.03 -2.98 -14.12
C GLU A 262 26.75 -2.59 -14.87
N THR A 263 26.48 -3.22 -16.01
CA THR A 263 25.23 -3.00 -16.73
C THR A 263 24.03 -3.44 -15.92
N LEU A 264 22.97 -2.62 -15.89
CA LEU A 264 21.72 -2.96 -15.24
C LEU A 264 21.07 -4.17 -15.93
N GLN A 265 20.85 -5.25 -15.19
CA GLN A 265 20.32 -6.51 -15.72
C GLN A 265 18.79 -6.62 -15.55
N SER A 266 18.23 -5.88 -14.63
CA SER A 266 16.78 -5.87 -14.36
C SER A 266 16.33 -4.49 -13.86
N HIS A 267 15.03 -4.29 -13.73
CA HIS A 267 14.42 -3.09 -13.18
C HIS A 267 13.62 -3.39 -11.90
N ILE A 268 13.87 -4.54 -11.27
CA ILE A 268 13.06 -5.04 -10.15
C ILE A 268 13.07 -4.06 -8.97
N GLU A 269 14.24 -3.48 -8.62
CA GLU A 269 14.31 -2.54 -7.50
C GLU A 269 13.51 -1.26 -7.78
N ILE A 270 13.67 -0.67 -8.95
CA ILE A 270 12.95 0.56 -9.30
C ILE A 270 11.45 0.30 -9.44
N GLU A 271 11.04 -0.81 -10.05
CA GLU A 271 9.64 -1.19 -10.16
C GLU A 271 8.99 -1.41 -8.79
N THR A 272 9.71 -2.02 -7.84
CA THR A 272 9.24 -2.21 -6.47
C THR A 272 9.06 -0.88 -5.75
N CYS A 273 10.04 0.01 -5.84
CA CYS A 273 9.98 1.33 -5.22
C CYS A 273 8.91 2.24 -5.87
N ALA A 274 8.77 2.15 -7.19
CA ALA A 274 7.86 2.99 -7.97
C ALA A 274 6.38 2.80 -7.58
N VAL A 275 5.99 1.65 -7.05
CA VAL A 275 4.63 1.42 -6.54
C VAL A 275 4.20 2.52 -5.58
N CYS A 276 5.10 3.02 -4.75
CA CYS A 276 4.84 4.08 -3.78
C CYS A 276 5.54 5.41 -4.13
N HIS A 277 6.74 5.34 -4.73
CA HIS A 277 7.61 6.48 -4.97
C HIS A 277 7.56 7.04 -6.40
N SER A 278 6.48 6.78 -7.14
CA SER A 278 6.24 7.41 -8.45
C SER A 278 4.93 8.17 -8.49
N ARG A 279 4.85 9.15 -9.38
CA ARG A 279 3.56 9.69 -9.78
C ARG A 279 2.91 8.70 -10.75
N ARG A 280 1.74 8.22 -10.40
CA ARG A 280 1.07 7.14 -11.13
C ARG A 280 -0.44 7.18 -11.00
N SER A 281 -1.11 6.59 -11.98
CA SER A 281 -2.52 6.21 -11.89
C SER A 281 -2.62 4.70 -11.72
N GLN A 282 -3.53 4.23 -10.90
CA GLN A 282 -3.82 2.82 -10.75
C GLN A 282 -4.74 2.38 -11.90
N ILE A 283 -4.35 1.31 -12.62
CA ILE A 283 -5.10 0.71 -13.73
C ILE A 283 -5.53 -0.72 -13.45
N GLY A 284 -4.96 -1.35 -12.42
CA GLY A 284 -5.30 -2.69 -11.95
C GLY A 284 -5.55 -2.72 -10.45
N GLU A 285 -6.22 -3.76 -9.98
CA GLU A 285 -6.47 -3.98 -8.56
C GLU A 285 -5.53 -5.05 -7.99
N ASN A 286 -5.37 -5.03 -6.66
CA ASN A 286 -4.68 -6.08 -5.90
C ASN A 286 -3.22 -6.31 -6.33
N ASN A 287 -2.49 -5.24 -6.66
CA ASN A 287 -1.06 -5.35 -6.93
C ASN A 287 -0.32 -5.97 -5.75
N ARG A 288 0.48 -6.98 -6.03
CA ARG A 288 1.30 -7.68 -5.03
C ARG A 288 2.78 -7.45 -5.32
N SER A 289 3.57 -7.35 -4.27
CA SER A 289 5.02 -7.32 -4.46
C SER A 289 5.48 -8.54 -5.24
N GLY A 290 6.26 -8.33 -6.29
CA GLY A 290 6.67 -9.35 -7.24
C GLY A 290 6.03 -9.24 -8.61
N GLU A 291 4.94 -8.48 -8.76
CA GLU A 291 4.31 -8.18 -10.04
C GLU A 291 5.01 -7.00 -10.73
N LYS A 292 4.89 -6.92 -12.04
CA LYS A 292 5.46 -5.80 -12.79
C LYS A 292 4.66 -4.53 -12.52
N PHE A 293 5.36 -3.41 -12.39
CA PHE A 293 4.73 -2.12 -12.13
C PHE A 293 3.62 -1.80 -13.14
N ASN A 294 3.90 -1.97 -14.44
CA ASN A 294 2.95 -1.61 -15.50
C ASN A 294 1.74 -2.54 -15.63
N ASP A 295 1.67 -3.65 -14.89
CA ASP A 295 0.49 -4.52 -14.86
C ASP A 295 -0.64 -3.90 -14.00
N ALA A 296 -0.29 -3.04 -13.05
CA ALA A 296 -1.25 -2.41 -12.13
C ALA A 296 -1.23 -0.88 -12.17
N PHE A 297 -0.18 -0.26 -12.70
CA PHE A 297 0.00 1.19 -12.67
C PHE A 297 0.48 1.75 -14.00
N GLN A 298 0.04 2.96 -14.29
CA GLN A 298 0.56 3.79 -15.37
C GLN A 298 1.34 4.96 -14.78
N ALA A 299 2.65 5.02 -15.04
CA ALA A 299 3.47 6.15 -14.62
C ALA A 299 3.05 7.43 -15.36
N SER A 300 3.06 8.55 -14.66
CA SER A 300 2.76 9.88 -15.20
C SER A 300 3.97 10.78 -15.09
N LEU A 301 4.27 11.50 -16.16
CA LEU A 301 5.34 12.50 -16.14
C LEU A 301 4.89 13.72 -15.31
N LEU A 302 5.86 14.39 -14.70
CA LEU A 302 5.67 15.70 -14.09
C LEU A 302 5.62 16.74 -15.22
N THR A 303 4.43 17.13 -15.62
CA THR A 303 4.22 18.18 -16.65
C THR A 303 3.57 19.39 -16.01
N GLU A 304 3.83 20.60 -16.55
CA GLU A 304 3.26 21.87 -16.06
C GLU A 304 1.73 21.88 -15.99
N GLN A 305 1.06 21.07 -16.82
CA GLN A 305 -0.40 20.94 -16.83
C GLN A 305 -0.99 20.24 -15.61
N LEU A 306 -0.15 19.71 -14.75
CA LEU A 306 -0.54 18.89 -13.60
C LEU A 306 -0.09 19.50 -12.25
N TYR A 307 0.43 20.75 -12.28
CA TYR A 307 0.81 21.56 -11.13
C TYR A 307 0.21 22.94 -11.19
#